data_35c90b0647fd0645d701cbd2c9cefab5
#
_entry.id   35c90b0647fd0645d701cbd2c9cefab5
#
_cell.length_a   1.000
_cell.length_b   1.000
_cell.length_c   1.000
_cell.angle_alpha   90.00
_cell.angle_beta   90.00
_cell.angle_gamma   90.00
#
_symmetry.space_group_name_H-M   'P 1'
#
loop_
_entity.id
_entity.type
_entity.pdbx_description
1 polymer ?
#
loop_
_entity_poly.entity_id
_entity_poly.type
_entity_poly.pdbx_seq_one_letter_code
_entity_poly.pdbx_strand_id
1 'polypeptide(L)'
;YKSSIEIFYNKILGLLSVLIIESIYFYNFTTPEFNVNVCQLPFWSLTVYYSWKIYKNNKINFIDCLLLGLFAGFGFLSKYLFIYMLISIDLLFIYLIFIKKQRKFDFKYLITFEAFIIILIPHLIWLFNNDYVTIKYGLSRTGVEEASVIDHLKYPIVFVVKQLVILIPFFAVSYTHLRAHETR
;
A
#
# COMPACT_ATOMS: atom_id res chain seq x y z
N TYR A 1 3.79 -3.41 13.37
CA TYR A 1 4.57 -3.27 14.59
C TYR A 1 6.03 -2.92 14.32
N LYS A 2 6.78 -3.77 13.56
CA LYS A 2 8.20 -3.50 13.24
C LYS A 2 8.40 -2.12 12.58
N SER A 3 7.62 -1.80 11.55
CA SER A 3 7.68 -0.51 10.87
C SER A 3 7.47 0.66 11.83
N SER A 4 6.48 0.55 12.73
CA SER A 4 6.18 1.59 13.71
C SER A 4 7.31 1.78 14.73
N ILE A 5 7.93 0.68 15.21
CA ILE A 5 9.10 0.78 16.10
C ILE A 5 10.27 1.45 15.39
N GLU A 6 10.52 1.14 14.13
CA GLU A 6 11.61 1.75 13.38
C GLU A 6 11.38 3.24 13.05
N ILE A 7 10.12 3.67 12.95
CA ILE A 7 9.76 5.08 12.72
C ILE A 7 9.80 5.87 14.03
N PHE A 8 9.16 5.34 15.09
CA PHE A 8 8.99 6.07 16.35
C PHE A 8 10.08 5.80 17.38
N TYR A 9 10.95 4.80 17.16
CA TYR A 9 11.97 4.34 18.11
C TYR A 9 11.43 4.03 19.52
N ASN A 10 10.14 3.68 19.60
CA ASN A 10 9.44 3.42 20.86
C ASN A 10 8.50 2.22 20.72
N LYS A 11 8.67 1.22 21.62
CA LYS A 11 7.88 -0.01 21.63
C LYS A 11 6.41 0.24 21.98
N ILE A 12 6.14 1.19 22.87
CA ILE A 12 4.77 1.55 23.30
C ILE A 12 4.03 2.19 22.12
N LEU A 13 4.65 3.15 21.43
CA LEU A 13 4.05 3.76 20.24
C LEU A 13 3.87 2.74 19.11
N GLY A 14 4.79 1.78 18.99
CA GLY A 14 4.64 0.66 18.06
C GLY A 14 3.41 -0.19 18.38
N LEU A 15 3.18 -0.52 19.66
CA LEU A 15 2.00 -1.26 20.11
C LEU A 15 0.71 -0.46 19.89
N LEU A 16 0.69 0.81 20.27
CA LEU A 16 -0.45 1.69 20.04
C LEU A 16 -0.83 1.80 18.57
N SER A 17 0.14 1.86 17.67
CA SER A 17 -0.12 1.87 16.22
C SER A 17 -0.84 0.61 15.76
N VAL A 18 -0.51 -0.56 16.31
CA VAL A 18 -1.21 -1.82 15.99
C VAL A 18 -2.63 -1.80 16.53
N LEU A 19 -2.81 -1.39 17.79
CA LEU A 19 -4.13 -1.30 18.41
C LEU A 19 -5.06 -0.32 17.69
N ILE A 20 -4.52 0.79 17.19
CA ILE A 20 -5.27 1.75 16.38
C ILE A 20 -5.74 1.09 15.07
N ILE A 21 -4.87 0.36 14.37
CA ILE A 21 -5.25 -0.34 13.14
C ILE A 21 -6.33 -1.40 13.43
N GLU A 22 -6.18 -2.19 14.49
CA GLU A 22 -7.16 -3.19 14.92
C GLU A 22 -8.51 -2.58 15.31
N SER A 23 -8.53 -1.32 15.78
CA SER A 23 -9.78 -0.63 16.12
C SER A 23 -10.59 -0.18 14.89
N ILE A 24 -9.99 -0.17 13.71
CA ILE A 24 -10.67 0.19 12.47
C ILE A 24 -11.53 -0.97 12.00
N TYR A 25 -12.84 -0.74 11.84
CA TYR A 25 -13.83 -1.75 11.42
C TYR A 25 -13.39 -2.58 10.22
N PHE A 26 -12.78 -1.95 9.21
CA PHE A 26 -12.33 -2.61 7.99
C PHE A 26 -11.27 -3.70 8.26
N TYR A 27 -10.35 -3.48 9.19
CA TYR A 27 -9.28 -4.45 9.49
C TYR A 27 -9.69 -5.52 10.49
N ASN A 28 -10.79 -5.35 11.21
CA ASN A 28 -11.25 -6.28 12.23
C ASN A 28 -12.46 -7.09 11.77
N PHE A 29 -13.57 -6.43 11.42
CA PHE A 29 -14.84 -7.11 11.11
C PHE A 29 -14.92 -7.66 9.68
N THR A 30 -14.25 -7.05 8.71
CA THR A 30 -14.30 -7.51 7.32
C THR A 30 -13.18 -8.46 6.94
N THR A 31 -12.11 -8.56 7.73
CA THR A 31 -10.99 -9.47 7.47
C THR A 31 -11.31 -10.96 7.60
N PRO A 32 -12.30 -11.43 8.40
CA PRO A 32 -12.70 -12.83 8.39
C PRO A 32 -13.21 -13.31 7.02
N GLU A 33 -13.76 -12.41 6.19
CA GLU A 33 -14.03 -12.72 4.78
C GLU A 33 -12.72 -12.75 3.99
N PHE A 34 -12.23 -13.96 3.72
CA PHE A 34 -11.03 -14.12 2.92
C PHE A 34 -11.27 -13.73 1.46
N ASN A 35 -10.78 -12.58 1.05
CA ASN A 35 -10.92 -12.05 -0.31
C ASN A 35 -9.61 -11.38 -0.77
N VAL A 36 -9.58 -10.93 -2.03
CA VAL A 36 -8.40 -10.31 -2.65
C VAL A 36 -7.89 -9.08 -1.90
N ASN A 37 -8.75 -8.34 -1.19
CA ASN A 37 -8.33 -7.18 -0.41
C ASN A 37 -7.60 -7.62 0.86
N VAL A 38 -8.05 -8.69 1.51
CA VAL A 38 -7.38 -9.28 2.68
C VAL A 38 -6.05 -9.90 2.29
N CYS A 39 -6.01 -10.66 1.18
CA CYS A 39 -4.78 -11.22 0.64
C CYS A 39 -3.70 -10.16 0.37
N GLN A 40 -4.10 -8.97 0.00
CA GLN A 40 -3.21 -7.87 -0.35
C GLN A 40 -2.54 -7.23 0.87
N LEU A 41 -3.19 -7.23 2.05
CA LEU A 41 -2.73 -6.50 3.24
C LEU A 41 -1.29 -6.84 3.69
N PRO A 42 -0.88 -8.12 3.80
CA PRO A 42 0.49 -8.45 4.18
C PRO A 42 1.52 -7.93 3.18
N PHE A 43 1.22 -7.98 1.88
CA PHE A 43 2.11 -7.48 0.85
C PHE A 43 2.21 -5.95 0.86
N TRP A 44 1.12 -5.23 1.18
CA TRP A 44 1.16 -3.79 1.42
C TRP A 44 2.14 -3.45 2.55
N SER A 45 1.97 -4.10 3.68
CA SER A 45 2.80 -3.84 4.86
C SER A 45 4.27 -4.13 4.61
N LEU A 46 4.57 -5.26 3.93
CA LEU A 46 5.93 -5.69 3.64
C LEU A 46 6.59 -4.81 2.57
N THR A 47 5.85 -4.42 1.52
CA THR A 47 6.36 -3.51 0.49
C THR A 47 6.71 -2.15 1.09
N VAL A 48 5.84 -1.56 1.91
CA VAL A 48 6.11 -0.29 2.60
C VAL A 48 7.29 -0.44 3.57
N TYR A 49 7.35 -1.55 4.33
CA TYR A 49 8.44 -1.80 5.27
C TYR A 49 9.80 -1.86 4.58
N TYR A 50 9.93 -2.65 3.50
CA TYR A 50 11.21 -2.77 2.79
C TYR A 50 11.58 -1.50 2.02
N SER A 51 10.60 -0.78 1.47
CA SER A 51 10.83 0.55 0.88
C SER A 51 11.38 1.53 1.92
N TRP A 52 10.79 1.57 3.11
CA TRP A 52 11.28 2.37 4.23
C TRP A 52 12.69 1.97 4.67
N LYS A 53 12.94 0.66 4.77
CA LYS A 53 14.26 0.13 5.16
C LYS A 53 15.34 0.51 4.16
N ILE A 54 15.07 0.41 2.86
CA ILE A 54 15.96 0.85 1.79
C ILE A 54 16.17 2.37 1.86
N TYR A 55 15.10 3.13 2.09
CA TYR A 55 15.19 4.58 2.25
C TYR A 55 16.04 4.98 3.46
N LYS A 56 15.86 4.34 4.62
CA LYS A 56 16.55 4.69 5.86
C LYS A 56 18.05 4.38 5.81
N ASN A 57 18.43 3.25 5.22
CA ASN A 57 19.80 2.77 5.23
C ASN A 57 20.66 3.48 4.18
N ASN A 58 21.85 3.93 4.57
CA ASN A 58 22.81 4.55 3.65
C ASN A 58 23.40 3.54 2.66
N LYS A 59 23.58 2.28 3.07
CA LYS A 59 24.02 1.19 2.21
C LYS A 59 22.81 0.31 1.86
N ILE A 60 22.52 0.21 0.58
CA ILE A 60 21.44 -0.63 0.06
C ILE A 60 21.87 -2.09 0.17
N ASN A 61 21.04 -2.91 0.81
CA ASN A 61 21.25 -4.34 0.95
C ASN A 61 20.56 -5.08 -0.21
N PHE A 62 21.26 -6.01 -0.82
CA PHE A 62 20.75 -6.89 -1.88
C PHE A 62 19.45 -7.62 -1.46
N ILE A 63 19.46 -8.20 -0.25
CA ILE A 63 18.30 -8.96 0.27
C ILE A 63 17.07 -8.06 0.42
N ASP A 64 17.24 -6.81 0.87
CA ASP A 64 16.13 -5.89 1.05
C ASP A 64 15.51 -5.50 -0.31
N CYS A 65 16.33 -5.33 -1.35
CA CYS A 65 15.85 -5.09 -2.71
C CYS A 65 15.13 -6.31 -3.28
N LEU A 66 15.69 -7.50 -3.10
CA LEU A 66 15.08 -8.76 -3.54
C LEU A 66 13.70 -8.95 -2.89
N LEU A 67 13.62 -8.80 -1.56
CA LEU A 67 12.37 -8.96 -0.81
C LEU A 67 11.34 -7.90 -1.19
N LEU A 68 11.76 -6.66 -1.43
CA LEU A 68 10.86 -5.61 -1.94
C LEU A 68 10.25 -6.02 -3.28
N GLY A 69 11.05 -6.49 -4.23
CA GLY A 69 10.57 -6.96 -5.54
C GLY A 69 9.62 -8.14 -5.44
N LEU A 70 9.94 -9.14 -4.60
CA LEU A 70 9.07 -10.29 -4.36
C LEU A 70 7.71 -9.88 -3.78
N PHE A 71 7.69 -9.08 -2.72
CA PHE A 71 6.43 -8.64 -2.10
C PHE A 71 5.63 -7.70 -2.99
N ALA A 72 6.29 -6.84 -3.77
CA ALA A 72 5.65 -6.03 -4.79
C ALA A 72 4.97 -6.90 -5.86
N GLY A 73 5.65 -7.95 -6.35
CA GLY A 73 5.11 -8.89 -7.32
C GLY A 73 3.90 -9.66 -6.81
N PHE A 74 3.99 -10.25 -5.62
CA PHE A 74 2.86 -10.96 -5.01
C PHE A 74 1.70 -10.02 -4.67
N GLY A 75 1.98 -8.79 -4.22
CA GLY A 75 0.98 -7.78 -3.98
C GLY A 75 0.21 -7.42 -5.25
N PHE A 76 0.91 -7.22 -6.36
CA PHE A 76 0.31 -6.95 -7.66
C PHE A 76 -0.54 -8.14 -8.17
N LEU A 77 -0.05 -9.37 -8.02
CA LEU A 77 -0.81 -10.57 -8.37
C LEU A 77 -2.06 -10.77 -7.51
N SER A 78 -2.04 -10.31 -6.25
CA SER A 78 -3.21 -10.35 -5.38
C SER A 78 -4.32 -9.42 -5.89
N LYS A 79 -3.95 -8.23 -6.37
CA LYS A 79 -4.89 -7.26 -6.94
C LYS A 79 -4.13 -6.23 -7.79
N TYR A 80 -4.53 -6.03 -9.04
CA TYR A 80 -3.86 -5.09 -9.96
C TYR A 80 -3.84 -3.64 -9.45
N LEU A 81 -4.83 -3.24 -8.64
CA LEU A 81 -4.84 -1.90 -8.02
C LEU A 81 -3.64 -1.63 -7.10
N PHE A 82 -2.89 -2.66 -6.72
CA PHE A 82 -1.63 -2.52 -6.01
C PHE A 82 -0.61 -1.66 -6.76
N ILE A 83 -0.74 -1.57 -8.09
CA ILE A 83 0.12 -0.75 -8.96
C ILE A 83 0.15 0.72 -8.52
N TYR A 84 -0.95 1.27 -7.99
CA TYR A 84 -0.99 2.67 -7.54
C TYR A 84 0.00 2.91 -6.39
N MET A 85 0.13 1.96 -5.47
CA MET A 85 1.11 2.07 -4.39
C MET A 85 2.53 1.94 -4.94
N LEU A 86 2.78 1.02 -5.87
CA LEU A 86 4.11 0.86 -6.48
C LEU A 86 4.53 2.13 -7.21
N ILE A 87 3.66 2.69 -8.05
CA ILE A 87 3.92 3.97 -8.74
C ILE A 87 4.20 5.08 -7.73
N SER A 88 3.45 5.16 -6.64
CA SER A 88 3.67 6.17 -5.60
C SER A 88 5.04 6.04 -4.93
N ILE A 89 5.46 4.82 -4.64
CA ILE A 89 6.79 4.52 -4.07
C ILE A 89 7.89 4.86 -5.08
N ASP A 90 7.73 4.46 -6.35
CA ASP A 90 8.71 4.74 -7.40
C ASP A 90 8.87 6.25 -7.64
N LEU A 91 7.77 6.99 -7.71
CA LEU A 91 7.78 8.45 -7.82
C LEU A 91 8.48 9.11 -6.62
N LEU A 92 8.25 8.59 -5.41
CA LEU A 92 8.94 9.06 -4.21
C LEU A 92 10.46 8.82 -4.32
N PHE A 93 10.90 7.63 -4.74
CA PHE A 93 12.33 7.34 -4.91
C PHE A 93 12.95 8.19 -6.03
N ILE A 94 12.27 8.37 -7.16
CA ILE A 94 12.71 9.27 -8.26
C ILE A 94 12.88 10.70 -7.71
N TYR A 95 11.91 11.20 -6.97
CA TYR A 95 11.97 12.53 -6.36
C TYR A 95 13.15 12.66 -5.40
N LEU A 96 13.39 11.67 -4.53
CA LEU A 96 14.48 11.69 -3.55
C LEU A 96 15.87 11.59 -4.20
N ILE A 97 15.99 10.82 -5.29
CA ILE A 97 17.26 10.61 -5.99
C ILE A 97 17.58 11.79 -6.92
N PHE A 98 16.65 12.19 -7.79
CA PHE A 98 16.93 13.12 -8.87
C PHE A 98 16.63 14.58 -8.50
N ILE A 99 15.58 14.84 -7.72
CA ILE A 99 15.16 16.20 -7.39
C ILE A 99 15.77 16.65 -6.07
N LYS A 100 15.54 15.93 -4.99
CA LYS A 100 16.09 16.26 -3.66
C LYS A 100 17.57 15.92 -3.52
N LYS A 101 18.09 15.00 -4.35
CA LYS A 101 19.48 14.51 -4.30
C LYS A 101 19.88 14.00 -2.90
N GLN A 102 18.91 13.56 -2.11
CA GLN A 102 19.13 13.00 -0.78
C GLN A 102 19.66 11.57 -0.84
N ARG A 103 19.52 10.90 -1.97
CA ARG A 103 19.97 9.55 -2.22
C ARG A 103 20.70 9.47 -3.55
N LYS A 104 21.69 8.57 -3.63
CA LYS A 104 22.33 8.24 -4.89
C LYS A 104 21.64 7.08 -5.54
N PHE A 105 21.61 7.07 -6.87
CA PHE A 105 21.18 5.91 -7.62
C PHE A 105 22.14 4.75 -7.36
N ASP A 106 21.63 3.55 -7.07
CA ASP A 106 22.40 2.33 -6.88
C ASP A 106 21.79 1.26 -7.81
N PHE A 107 22.65 0.55 -8.55
CA PHE A 107 22.20 -0.52 -9.45
C PHE A 107 21.43 -1.65 -8.74
N LYS A 108 21.53 -1.76 -7.42
CA LYS A 108 20.74 -2.71 -6.65
C LYS A 108 19.23 -2.45 -6.72
N TYR A 109 18.78 -1.26 -7.08
CA TYR A 109 17.38 -1.02 -7.38
C TYR A 109 16.86 -1.87 -8.55
N LEU A 110 17.73 -2.22 -9.51
CA LEU A 110 17.36 -3.11 -10.61
C LEU A 110 16.98 -4.50 -10.12
N ILE A 111 17.57 -4.98 -9.03
CA ILE A 111 17.23 -6.27 -8.40
C ILE A 111 15.76 -6.29 -7.98
N THR A 112 15.25 -5.17 -7.46
CA THR A 112 13.83 -5.04 -7.10
C THR A 112 12.95 -5.21 -8.34
N PHE A 113 13.32 -4.54 -9.43
CA PHE A 113 12.58 -4.64 -10.70
C PHE A 113 12.66 -6.04 -11.30
N GLU A 114 13.85 -6.65 -11.33
CA GLU A 114 14.05 -8.02 -11.82
C GLU A 114 13.23 -9.04 -11.03
N ALA A 115 13.28 -8.98 -9.68
CA ALA A 115 12.50 -9.86 -8.82
C ALA A 115 10.99 -9.68 -9.04
N PHE A 116 10.51 -8.45 -9.18
CA PHE A 116 9.13 -8.14 -9.52
C PHE A 116 8.72 -8.77 -10.85
N ILE A 117 9.50 -8.57 -11.90
CA ILE A 117 9.22 -9.13 -13.23
C ILE A 117 9.23 -10.65 -13.22
N ILE A 118 10.20 -11.29 -12.55
CA ILE A 118 10.28 -12.76 -12.45
C ILE A 118 8.99 -13.34 -11.85
N ILE A 119 8.47 -12.72 -10.81
CA ILE A 119 7.18 -13.14 -10.20
C ILE A 119 6.00 -12.97 -11.17
N LEU A 120 6.05 -11.95 -12.02
CA LEU A 120 4.96 -11.68 -12.97
C LEU A 120 5.00 -12.54 -14.24
N ILE A 121 6.18 -13.03 -14.66
CA ILE A 121 6.33 -13.78 -15.91
C ILE A 121 5.27 -14.88 -16.11
N PRO A 122 5.04 -15.81 -15.16
CA PRO A 122 4.05 -16.87 -15.34
C PRO A 122 2.65 -16.32 -15.57
N HIS A 123 2.28 -15.27 -14.86
CA HIS A 123 0.99 -14.62 -15.00
C HIS A 123 0.86 -13.87 -16.33
N LEU A 124 1.92 -13.18 -16.76
CA LEU A 124 1.94 -12.48 -18.06
C LEU A 124 1.78 -13.47 -19.22
N ILE A 125 2.46 -14.62 -19.17
CA ILE A 125 2.33 -15.68 -20.18
C ILE A 125 0.89 -16.21 -20.19
N TRP A 126 0.32 -16.48 -19.01
CA TRP A 126 -1.07 -16.92 -18.90
C TRP A 126 -2.04 -15.87 -19.45
N LEU A 127 -1.84 -14.61 -19.10
CA LEU A 127 -2.68 -13.48 -19.52
C LEU A 127 -2.68 -13.31 -21.05
N PHE A 128 -1.50 -13.45 -21.68
CA PHE A 128 -1.36 -13.41 -23.13
C PHE A 128 -2.11 -14.56 -23.80
N ASN A 129 -2.01 -15.77 -23.25
CA ASN A 129 -2.69 -16.96 -23.79
C ASN A 129 -4.19 -16.97 -23.57
N ASN A 130 -4.72 -16.10 -22.70
CA ASN A 130 -6.15 -16.01 -22.35
C ASN A 130 -6.76 -14.64 -22.73
N ASP A 131 -6.31 -14.03 -23.82
CA ASP A 131 -6.88 -12.80 -24.40
C ASP A 131 -7.08 -11.65 -23.40
N TYR A 132 -6.21 -11.54 -22.41
CA TYR A 132 -6.24 -10.49 -21.37
C TYR A 132 -7.56 -10.43 -20.59
N VAL A 133 -8.20 -11.57 -20.37
CA VAL A 133 -9.56 -11.69 -19.79
C VAL A 133 -9.69 -10.94 -18.45
N THR A 134 -8.69 -11.00 -17.56
CA THR A 134 -8.75 -10.33 -16.25
C THR A 134 -8.67 -8.82 -16.36
N ILE A 135 -7.92 -8.30 -17.33
CA ILE A 135 -7.82 -6.86 -17.60
C ILE A 135 -9.16 -6.38 -18.18
N LYS A 136 -9.68 -7.08 -19.20
CA LYS A 136 -10.99 -6.77 -19.79
C LYS A 136 -12.11 -6.77 -18.75
N TYR A 137 -12.13 -7.77 -17.89
CA TYR A 137 -13.08 -7.85 -16.78
C TYR A 137 -12.92 -6.68 -15.79
N GLY A 138 -11.68 -6.32 -15.45
CA GLY A 138 -11.41 -5.18 -14.58
C GLY A 138 -11.92 -3.88 -15.18
N LEU A 139 -11.66 -3.64 -16.46
CA LEU A 139 -12.11 -2.44 -17.18
C LEU A 139 -13.64 -2.38 -17.28
N SER A 140 -14.31 -3.49 -17.62
CA SER A 140 -15.78 -3.51 -17.69
C SER A 140 -16.44 -3.21 -16.35
N ARG A 141 -15.83 -3.63 -15.23
CA ARG A 141 -16.36 -3.31 -13.89
C ARG A 141 -16.17 -1.86 -13.46
N THR A 142 -15.27 -1.12 -14.08
CA THR A 142 -15.07 0.31 -13.75
C THR A 142 -16.16 1.20 -14.33
N GLY A 143 -17.01 0.68 -15.23
CA GLY A 143 -18.09 1.47 -15.85
C GLY A 143 -17.58 2.64 -16.71
N VAL A 144 -16.32 2.59 -17.16
CA VAL A 144 -15.69 3.67 -17.92
C VAL A 144 -16.47 4.00 -19.21
N GLU A 145 -17.12 2.98 -19.81
CA GLU A 145 -17.88 3.15 -21.05
C GLU A 145 -19.21 3.91 -20.86
N GLU A 146 -19.73 3.96 -19.62
CA GLU A 146 -21.00 4.62 -19.28
C GLU A 146 -20.83 5.90 -18.43
N ALA A 147 -19.61 6.21 -18.04
CA ALA A 147 -19.34 7.31 -17.11
C ALA A 147 -19.45 8.69 -17.79
N SER A 148 -20.29 9.55 -17.24
CA SER A 148 -20.37 10.96 -17.60
C SER A 148 -19.15 11.75 -17.07
N VAL A 149 -18.81 12.86 -17.73
CA VAL A 149 -17.76 13.78 -17.24
C VAL A 149 -18.03 14.25 -15.80
N ILE A 150 -19.29 14.41 -15.43
CA ILE A 150 -19.72 14.81 -14.08
C ILE A 150 -19.38 13.70 -13.06
N ASP A 151 -19.44 12.45 -13.45
CA ASP A 151 -19.13 11.31 -12.58
C ASP A 151 -17.66 11.27 -12.16
N HIS A 152 -16.76 11.75 -13.00
CA HIS A 152 -15.33 11.88 -12.71
C HIS A 152 -15.04 12.90 -11.58
N LEU A 153 -15.94 13.86 -11.35
CA LEU A 153 -15.87 14.79 -10.21
C LEU A 153 -16.67 14.30 -9.01
N LYS A 154 -17.85 13.76 -9.24
CA LYS A 154 -18.78 13.31 -8.20
C LYS A 154 -18.21 12.12 -7.40
N TYR A 155 -17.73 11.08 -8.07
CA TYR A 155 -17.28 9.86 -7.37
C TYR A 155 -16.05 10.07 -6.50
N PRO A 156 -15.02 10.83 -6.88
CA PRO A 156 -13.92 11.17 -5.96
C PRO A 156 -14.39 11.89 -4.70
N ILE A 157 -15.31 12.85 -4.83
CA ILE A 157 -15.86 13.57 -3.67
C ILE A 157 -16.63 12.62 -2.76
N VAL A 158 -17.51 11.79 -3.32
CA VAL A 158 -18.27 10.77 -2.58
C VAL A 158 -17.32 9.79 -1.89
N PHE A 159 -16.24 9.41 -2.55
CA PHE A 159 -15.22 8.53 -1.97
C PHE A 159 -14.57 9.18 -0.75
N VAL A 160 -14.09 10.42 -0.86
CA VAL A 160 -13.46 11.14 0.26
C VAL A 160 -14.44 11.28 1.44
N VAL A 161 -15.70 11.67 1.17
CA VAL A 161 -16.73 11.78 2.22
C VAL A 161 -16.94 10.44 2.92
N LYS A 162 -17.06 9.33 2.18
CA LYS A 162 -17.20 7.98 2.76
C LYS A 162 -16.00 7.60 3.61
N GLN A 163 -14.77 7.93 3.20
CA GLN A 163 -13.57 7.67 4.00
C GLN A 163 -13.60 8.44 5.33
N LEU A 164 -14.00 9.72 5.30
CA LEU A 164 -14.14 10.53 6.53
C LEU A 164 -15.21 9.95 7.46
N VAL A 165 -16.35 9.51 6.94
CA VAL A 165 -17.43 8.90 7.73
C VAL A 165 -16.96 7.61 8.41
N ILE A 166 -16.19 6.76 7.72
CA ILE A 166 -15.62 5.52 8.31
C ILE A 166 -14.67 5.83 9.47
N LEU A 167 -13.99 6.98 9.45
CA LEU A 167 -13.07 7.40 10.49
C LEU A 167 -13.74 8.10 11.69
N ILE A 168 -15.04 8.47 11.59
CA ILE A 168 -15.76 9.15 12.68
C ILE A 168 -15.66 8.40 14.03
N PRO A 169 -15.92 7.07 14.12
CA PRO A 169 -15.82 6.36 15.40
C PRO A 169 -14.43 6.46 16.01
N PHE A 170 -13.38 6.38 15.20
CA PHE A 170 -12.00 6.53 15.66
C PHE A 170 -11.73 7.93 16.23
N PHE A 171 -12.15 8.98 15.52
CA PHE A 171 -11.97 10.35 15.99
C PHE A 171 -12.80 10.64 17.25
N ALA A 172 -14.01 10.11 17.34
CA ALA A 172 -14.86 10.26 18.53
C ALA A 172 -14.20 9.65 19.78
N VAL A 173 -13.69 8.42 19.68
CA VAL A 173 -12.99 7.76 20.76
C VAL A 173 -11.70 8.49 21.12
N SER A 174 -10.90 8.89 20.15
CA SER A 174 -9.66 9.63 20.39
C SER A 174 -9.92 10.97 21.08
N TYR A 175 -10.97 11.70 20.67
CA TYR A 175 -11.34 12.97 21.28
C TYR A 175 -11.79 12.81 22.74
N THR A 176 -12.63 11.81 23.03
CA THR A 176 -13.09 11.56 24.40
C THR A 176 -11.96 11.16 25.33
N HIS A 177 -11.01 10.34 24.85
CA HIS A 177 -9.83 9.98 25.64
C HIS A 177 -8.88 11.15 25.90
N LEU A 178 -8.61 11.98 24.90
CA LEU A 178 -7.76 13.17 25.07
C LEU A 178 -8.38 14.14 26.09
N ARG A 179 -9.69 14.39 26.00
CA ARG A 179 -10.39 15.28 26.93
C ARG A 179 -10.44 14.74 28.36
N ALA A 180 -10.54 13.42 28.54
CA ALA A 180 -10.51 12.81 29.88
C ALA A 180 -9.14 12.95 30.57
N HIS A 181 -8.06 13.13 29.81
CA HIS A 181 -6.72 13.39 30.35
C HIS A 181 -6.48 14.87 30.72
N GLU A 182 -7.15 15.81 30.04
CA GLU A 182 -7.05 17.25 30.36
C GLU A 182 -7.83 17.66 31.62
N THR A 183 -8.78 16.84 32.06
CA THR A 183 -9.64 17.10 33.22
C THR A 183 -9.17 16.43 34.52
N ARG A 184 -8.00 15.81 34.53
CA ARG A 184 -7.29 15.29 35.70
C ARG A 184 -6.01 16.05 35.97
#